data_f5d10a7013a6276d3e9de318cff004ed
#
_entry.id   f5d10a7013a6276d3e9de318cff004ed
#
_cell.length_a   1.000
_cell.length_b   1.000
_cell.length_c   1.000
_cell.angle_alpha   90.00
_cell.angle_beta   90.00
_cell.angle_gamma   90.00
#
_symmetry.space_group_name_H-M   'P 1'
#
loop_
_entity.id
_entity.type
_entity.pdbx_description
1 polymer ?
#
loop_
_entity_poly.entity_id
_entity_poly.type
_entity_poly.pdbx_seq_one_letter_code
_entity_poly.pdbx_strand_id
1 'polypeptide(L)'
;MSFDFRIPRRTLLKGIGAAGLGTALGAGGIRPLYAKGLAPITIVVNQSPWFESFRRTVEAYEAATGNKVELDVNPFAGSLEKQRNSVRSARGQYDILIMNSGWFAEMYAGGFVEPITDIDPGFKLDPEVYTLGDTIYYNAQKKTVTADGKLMSIPVSPLIPMLYYRGDLYKQAGLSAPKTFAELEANARKFHKPPGMYGIVQRGARGPHTVAYDFYPYLYGFGGGIFKDQSAGDYSVTLNSAQGREALDYYIRLARTAGHPKTAASDQAEVIQAMVTGHAAHIMMVIAAWSQMDDPNKSVVVDKIEWAPPPSAPGLPTAPGLGHWLAGISRNVPDDRKRAAVEFLRWFQTKDAQLETAKAGGIPVHAAVYKEPIADERKYRWMKPLAQALPNAVNIYQFPEASEVIAVLEIGLNRAVAGEISSVDALNGMADEIHKVMNRNAYKSGALQPLK
;
A
#
# COMPACT_ATOMS: atom_id res chain seq x y z
N MET A 1 -42.80 14.97 -30.76
CA MET A 1 -42.38 16.30 -31.17
C MET A 1 -40.86 16.34 -31.18
N SER A 2 -40.33 16.32 -32.40
CA SER A 2 -38.90 16.30 -32.68
C SER A 2 -38.43 17.75 -32.83
N PHE A 3 -37.34 18.13 -32.16
CA PHE A 3 -36.63 19.38 -32.46
C PHE A 3 -35.20 19.10 -32.85
N ASP A 4 -34.97 19.30 -34.15
CA ASP A 4 -33.69 19.23 -34.83
C ASP A 4 -33.05 20.65 -34.76
N PHE A 5 -31.79 20.77 -34.27
CA PHE A 5 -31.01 22.01 -34.36
C PHE A 5 -29.69 21.72 -35.07
N ARG A 6 -29.71 21.99 -36.39
CA ARG A 6 -28.51 22.17 -37.20
C ARG A 6 -28.02 23.62 -37.10
N ILE A 7 -26.76 23.83 -36.81
CA ILE A 7 -26.05 25.11 -36.98
C ILE A 7 -24.98 24.96 -38.07
N PRO A 8 -24.90 25.90 -39.03
CA PRO A 8 -24.12 25.74 -40.26
C PRO A 8 -22.66 26.17 -40.11
N ARG A 9 -21.81 25.52 -40.94
CA ARG A 9 -20.41 25.90 -41.15
C ARG A 9 -20.32 27.03 -42.18
N ARG A 10 -19.28 27.86 -42.04
CA ARG A 10 -18.62 28.87 -42.94
C ARG A 10 -18.77 30.27 -42.39
N THR A 11 -17.71 31.10 -42.28
CA THR A 11 -16.72 31.64 -43.22
C THR A 11 -15.96 32.71 -42.41
N LEU A 12 -14.77 33.15 -42.49
CA LEU A 12 -13.76 33.36 -43.53
C LEU A 12 -12.46 33.92 -42.92
N LEU A 13 -11.37 33.66 -43.59
CA LEU A 13 -10.05 34.27 -43.42
C LEU A 13 -10.04 35.77 -43.76
N LYS A 14 -9.21 36.55 -43.07
CA LYS A 14 -8.18 37.47 -43.57
C LYS A 14 -7.94 38.66 -42.65
N GLY A 15 -6.70 38.93 -42.35
CA GLY A 15 -6.21 40.16 -41.71
C GLY A 15 -4.78 40.06 -41.24
N ILE A 16 -3.83 40.35 -42.14
CA ILE A 16 -2.40 40.53 -41.82
C ILE A 16 -2.22 41.89 -41.14
N GLY A 17 -1.48 41.93 -40.06
CA GLY A 17 -1.02 43.18 -39.45
C GLY A 17 0.15 42.91 -38.50
N ALA A 18 1.34 43.28 -38.92
CA ALA A 18 2.59 43.16 -38.18
C ALA A 18 2.77 44.26 -37.11
N ALA A 19 3.63 43.96 -36.15
CA ALA A 19 4.42 44.81 -35.27
C ALA A 19 3.93 44.98 -33.84
N GLY A 20 4.79 44.54 -32.93
CA GLY A 20 4.73 44.80 -31.50
C GLY A 20 5.61 43.84 -30.70
N LEU A 21 6.94 44.06 -30.71
CA LEU A 21 7.83 43.40 -29.73
C LEU A 21 7.43 43.82 -28.30
N GLY A 22 6.86 42.89 -27.58
CA GLY A 22 6.63 42.99 -26.15
C GLY A 22 7.27 41.75 -25.48
N THR A 23 8.42 41.92 -24.91
CA THR A 23 9.11 40.92 -24.06
C THR A 23 8.30 40.71 -22.78
N ALA A 24 7.38 39.76 -22.79
CA ALA A 24 6.83 39.19 -21.58
C ALA A 24 7.68 37.96 -21.22
N LEU A 25 8.64 38.16 -20.31
CA LEU A 25 9.26 37.07 -19.55
C LEU A 25 8.21 36.44 -18.66
N GLY A 26 7.38 35.59 -19.21
CA GLY A 26 6.56 34.66 -18.47
C GLY A 26 7.43 33.53 -18.00
N ALA A 27 7.43 33.26 -16.71
CA ALA A 27 8.02 32.09 -16.09
C ALA A 27 7.31 30.82 -16.62
N GLY A 28 7.63 30.43 -17.85
CA GLY A 28 7.27 29.14 -18.42
C GLY A 28 8.23 28.12 -17.86
N GLY A 29 7.81 27.40 -16.81
CA GLY A 29 8.51 26.22 -16.37
C GLY A 29 8.75 25.30 -17.58
N ILE A 30 9.99 24.89 -17.79
CA ILE A 30 10.39 23.91 -18.80
C ILE A 30 9.63 22.64 -18.48
N ARG A 31 8.52 22.37 -19.17
CA ARG A 31 7.86 21.06 -19.08
C ARG A 31 8.84 20.02 -19.64
N PRO A 32 9.20 19.00 -18.89
CA PRO A 32 10.07 17.96 -19.42
C PRO A 32 9.46 17.39 -20.68
N LEU A 33 10.24 17.35 -21.76
CA LEU A 33 9.81 16.78 -23.04
C LEU A 33 9.94 15.27 -22.91
N TYR A 34 8.84 14.59 -22.62
CA TYR A 34 8.82 13.12 -22.61
C TYR A 34 8.94 12.57 -24.02
N ALA A 35 9.66 11.45 -24.18
CA ALA A 35 9.80 10.76 -25.45
C ALA A 35 8.42 10.30 -25.95
N LYS A 36 8.15 10.55 -27.25
CA LYS A 36 6.90 10.17 -27.92
C LYS A 36 7.13 9.06 -28.92
N GLY A 37 6.07 8.30 -29.22
CA GLY A 37 6.13 7.22 -30.21
C GLY A 37 6.89 6.01 -29.73
N LEU A 38 6.91 5.78 -28.43
CA LEU A 38 7.51 4.59 -27.82
C LEU A 38 6.66 3.35 -28.09
N ALA A 39 7.28 2.18 -27.97
CA ALA A 39 6.57 0.91 -28.02
C ALA A 39 5.47 0.87 -26.93
N PRO A 40 4.27 0.32 -27.22
CA PRO A 40 3.27 0.06 -26.20
C PRO A 40 3.83 -0.87 -25.12
N ILE A 41 3.50 -0.61 -23.86
CA ILE A 41 3.89 -1.45 -22.72
C ILE A 41 2.68 -2.10 -22.07
N THR A 42 2.87 -3.29 -21.51
CA THR A 42 1.85 -4.02 -20.75
C THR A 42 2.26 -4.10 -19.28
N ILE A 43 1.36 -3.70 -18.39
CA ILE A 43 1.55 -3.72 -16.93
C ILE A 43 0.63 -4.77 -16.32
N VAL A 44 1.17 -5.75 -15.59
CA VAL A 44 0.37 -6.65 -14.78
C VAL A 44 0.10 -6.02 -13.42
N VAL A 45 -1.16 -5.92 -13.05
CA VAL A 45 -1.61 -5.25 -11.82
C VAL A 45 -2.74 -6.02 -11.15
N ASN A 46 -2.90 -5.85 -9.84
CA ASN A 46 -4.00 -6.48 -9.11
C ASN A 46 -5.20 -5.55 -8.95
N GLN A 47 -6.39 -6.13 -8.92
CA GLN A 47 -7.61 -5.46 -8.49
C GLN A 47 -7.54 -5.19 -6.98
N SER A 48 -7.64 -3.91 -6.58
CA SER A 48 -7.55 -3.46 -5.19
C SER A 48 -8.14 -2.06 -5.02
N PRO A 49 -8.32 -1.55 -3.80
CA PRO A 49 -8.83 -0.20 -3.58
C PRO A 49 -8.03 0.93 -4.25
N TRP A 50 -6.74 0.75 -4.50
CA TRP A 50 -5.89 1.74 -5.16
C TRP A 50 -5.87 1.64 -6.70
N PHE A 51 -6.40 0.55 -7.28
CA PHE A 51 -6.30 0.27 -8.72
C PHE A 51 -6.93 1.37 -9.57
N GLU A 52 -8.13 1.84 -9.22
CA GLU A 52 -8.84 2.83 -10.02
C GLU A 52 -8.07 4.16 -10.14
N SER A 53 -7.38 4.57 -9.08
CA SER A 53 -6.52 5.75 -9.14
C SER A 53 -5.28 5.52 -10.01
N PHE A 54 -4.69 4.33 -9.96
CA PHE A 54 -3.57 3.97 -10.82
C PHE A 54 -3.97 3.97 -12.29
N ARG A 55 -5.13 3.40 -12.62
CA ARG A 55 -5.69 3.42 -13.97
C ARG A 55 -5.83 4.85 -14.50
N ARG A 56 -6.38 5.76 -13.70
CA ARG A 56 -6.51 7.19 -14.06
C ARG A 56 -5.15 7.88 -14.20
N THR A 57 -4.18 7.51 -13.39
CA THR A 57 -2.81 8.02 -13.51
C THR A 57 -2.17 7.55 -14.82
N VAL A 58 -2.42 6.30 -15.23
CA VAL A 58 -1.99 5.77 -16.54
C VAL A 58 -2.66 6.54 -17.68
N GLU A 59 -3.96 6.82 -17.60
CA GLU A 59 -4.67 7.65 -18.60
C GLU A 59 -4.08 9.07 -18.69
N ALA A 60 -3.67 9.65 -17.56
CA ALA A 60 -2.99 10.94 -17.55
C ALA A 60 -1.62 10.88 -18.24
N TYR A 61 -0.86 9.79 -18.06
CA TYR A 61 0.38 9.55 -18.82
C TYR A 61 0.13 9.46 -20.32
N GLU A 62 -0.85 8.67 -20.74
CA GLU A 62 -1.20 8.54 -22.15
C GLU A 62 -1.62 9.89 -22.77
N ALA A 63 -2.43 10.65 -22.04
CA ALA A 63 -2.85 11.99 -22.49
C ALA A 63 -1.67 12.98 -22.58
N ALA A 64 -0.72 12.92 -21.66
CA ALA A 64 0.43 13.82 -21.61
C ALA A 64 1.50 13.50 -22.68
N THR A 65 1.68 12.22 -23.01
CA THR A 65 2.81 11.74 -23.82
C THR A 65 2.39 11.20 -25.18
N GLY A 66 1.17 10.69 -25.32
CA GLY A 66 0.68 9.96 -26.50
C GLY A 66 1.15 8.48 -26.54
N ASN A 67 1.98 8.04 -25.60
CA ASN A 67 2.40 6.64 -25.49
C ASN A 67 1.26 5.76 -24.98
N LYS A 68 1.32 4.45 -25.23
CA LYS A 68 0.25 3.50 -24.90
C LYS A 68 0.64 2.54 -23.79
N VAL A 69 -0.30 2.28 -22.86
CA VAL A 69 -0.15 1.36 -21.74
C VAL A 69 -1.36 0.45 -21.65
N GLU A 70 -1.14 -0.86 -21.70
CA GLU A 70 -2.16 -1.87 -21.46
C GLU A 70 -2.09 -2.34 -19.99
N LEU A 71 -3.23 -2.45 -19.34
CA LEU A 71 -3.34 -2.95 -17.96
C LEU A 71 -3.96 -4.35 -17.95
N ASP A 72 -3.19 -5.37 -17.56
CA ASP A 72 -3.72 -6.71 -17.28
C ASP A 72 -4.09 -6.81 -15.80
N VAL A 73 -5.38 -6.69 -15.51
CA VAL A 73 -5.92 -6.57 -14.15
C VAL A 73 -6.34 -7.94 -13.63
N ASN A 74 -5.87 -8.32 -12.46
CA ASN A 74 -6.05 -9.65 -11.89
C ASN A 74 -6.45 -9.61 -10.42
N PRO A 75 -7.10 -10.66 -9.87
CA PRO A 75 -7.18 -10.87 -8.44
C PRO A 75 -5.77 -10.94 -7.81
N PHE A 76 -5.65 -10.63 -6.52
CA PHE A 76 -4.35 -10.54 -5.83
C PHE A 76 -3.46 -11.78 -6.06
N ALA A 77 -3.95 -12.98 -5.76
CA ALA A 77 -3.20 -14.23 -5.97
C ALA A 77 -2.90 -14.49 -7.45
N GLY A 78 -3.86 -14.22 -8.34
CA GLY A 78 -3.70 -14.37 -9.78
C GLY A 78 -2.62 -13.45 -10.36
N SER A 79 -2.47 -12.23 -9.81
CA SER A 79 -1.41 -11.31 -10.23
C SER A 79 -0.01 -11.88 -9.97
N LEU A 80 0.22 -12.48 -8.80
CA LEU A 80 1.51 -13.13 -8.48
C LEU A 80 1.80 -14.30 -9.42
N GLU A 81 0.82 -15.19 -9.65
CA GLU A 81 1.02 -16.35 -10.51
C GLU A 81 1.29 -15.96 -11.97
N LYS A 82 0.61 -14.94 -12.49
CA LYS A 82 0.88 -14.41 -13.83
C LYS A 82 2.29 -13.82 -13.93
N GLN A 83 2.74 -13.08 -12.91
CA GLN A 83 4.11 -12.57 -12.85
C GLN A 83 5.11 -13.70 -12.88
N ARG A 84 4.97 -14.72 -12.00
CA ARG A 84 5.85 -15.90 -11.95
C ARG A 84 5.92 -16.64 -13.28
N ASN A 85 4.78 -16.84 -13.95
CA ASN A 85 4.73 -17.51 -15.24
C ASN A 85 5.40 -16.69 -16.34
N SER A 86 5.16 -15.37 -16.38
CA SER A 86 5.75 -14.46 -17.36
C SER A 86 7.28 -14.41 -17.25
N VAL A 87 7.81 -14.24 -16.04
CA VAL A 87 9.26 -14.08 -15.85
C VAL A 87 10.07 -15.37 -16.05
N ARG A 88 9.42 -16.53 -15.96
CA ARG A 88 10.02 -17.85 -16.20
C ARG A 88 9.93 -18.30 -17.67
N SER A 89 9.14 -17.60 -18.49
CA SER A 89 9.05 -17.90 -19.92
C SER A 89 10.25 -17.35 -20.69
N ALA A 90 10.50 -17.88 -21.89
CA ALA A 90 11.59 -17.40 -22.76
C ALA A 90 11.41 -15.92 -23.14
N ARG A 91 10.16 -15.44 -23.24
CA ARG A 91 9.81 -14.05 -23.50
C ARG A 91 8.66 -13.64 -22.57
N GLY A 92 8.86 -12.57 -21.79
CA GLY A 92 7.87 -12.04 -20.87
C GLY A 92 6.68 -11.42 -21.59
N GLN A 93 5.51 -11.56 -20.98
CA GLN A 93 4.27 -10.93 -21.46
C GLN A 93 4.15 -9.50 -20.94
N TYR A 94 4.68 -9.23 -19.76
CA TYR A 94 4.54 -7.96 -19.05
C TYR A 94 5.87 -7.21 -19.01
N ASP A 95 5.82 -5.91 -19.31
CA ASP A 95 6.99 -5.03 -19.27
C ASP A 95 7.23 -4.49 -17.88
N ILE A 96 6.14 -4.16 -17.18
CA ILE A 96 6.17 -3.72 -15.79
C ILE A 96 5.40 -4.72 -14.93
N LEU A 97 6.06 -5.15 -13.86
CA LEU A 97 5.51 -6.00 -12.82
C LEU A 97 5.15 -5.12 -11.63
N ILE A 98 3.87 -5.06 -11.28
CA ILE A 98 3.45 -4.41 -10.05
C ILE A 98 3.53 -5.43 -8.91
N MET A 99 4.60 -5.30 -8.13
CA MET A 99 4.99 -6.25 -7.08
C MET A 99 4.52 -5.77 -5.70
N ASN A 100 3.94 -6.66 -4.92
CA ASN A 100 3.56 -6.40 -3.54
C ASN A 100 4.73 -6.62 -2.56
N SER A 101 4.66 -5.99 -1.39
CA SER A 101 5.61 -6.20 -0.29
C SER A 101 5.81 -7.68 0.09
N GLY A 102 4.83 -8.54 -0.18
CA GLY A 102 4.91 -9.98 0.10
C GLY A 102 5.67 -10.82 -0.92
N TRP A 103 6.12 -10.25 -2.08
CA TRP A 103 6.83 -11.04 -3.10
C TRP A 103 7.87 -10.28 -3.94
N PHE A 104 8.05 -8.97 -3.76
CA PHE A 104 9.05 -8.22 -4.52
C PHE A 104 10.47 -8.79 -4.34
N ALA A 105 10.81 -9.25 -3.12
CA ALA A 105 12.12 -9.83 -2.83
C ALA A 105 12.36 -11.16 -3.59
N GLU A 106 11.32 -11.98 -3.81
CA GLU A 106 11.38 -13.14 -4.70
C GLU A 106 11.75 -12.74 -6.13
N MET A 107 11.11 -11.68 -6.64
CA MET A 107 11.36 -11.20 -8.00
C MET A 107 12.78 -10.65 -8.18
N TYR A 108 13.31 -9.98 -7.17
CA TYR A 108 14.69 -9.47 -7.19
C TYR A 108 15.71 -10.60 -7.07
N ALA A 109 15.56 -11.48 -6.08
CA ALA A 109 16.47 -12.59 -5.84
C ALA A 109 16.50 -13.58 -7.01
N GLY A 110 15.36 -13.80 -7.67
CA GLY A 110 15.26 -14.61 -8.88
C GLY A 110 15.90 -13.98 -10.13
N GLY A 111 16.33 -12.73 -10.04
CA GLY A 111 16.89 -11.99 -11.18
C GLY A 111 15.86 -11.70 -12.27
N PHE A 112 14.57 -11.60 -11.91
CA PHE A 112 13.47 -11.44 -12.85
C PHE A 112 13.19 -9.96 -13.20
N VAL A 113 13.68 -9.04 -12.36
CA VAL A 113 13.59 -7.60 -12.57
C VAL A 113 14.94 -7.08 -13.06
N GLU A 114 14.92 -6.26 -14.10
CA GLU A 114 16.11 -5.56 -14.60
C GLU A 114 16.33 -4.30 -13.78
N PRO A 115 17.54 -4.04 -13.25
CA PRO A 115 17.84 -2.76 -12.62
C PRO A 115 17.60 -1.61 -13.58
N ILE A 116 16.89 -0.57 -13.14
CA ILE A 116 16.49 0.57 -13.99
C ILE A 116 17.74 1.27 -14.55
N THR A 117 18.80 1.39 -13.75
CA THR A 117 20.06 2.02 -14.14
C THR A 117 20.91 1.17 -15.09
N ASP A 118 20.63 -0.13 -15.24
CA ASP A 118 21.27 -0.97 -16.25
C ASP A 118 20.60 -0.77 -17.63
N ILE A 119 19.31 -0.43 -17.66
CA ILE A 119 18.59 -0.09 -18.89
C ILE A 119 18.89 1.36 -19.31
N ASP A 120 18.87 2.30 -18.37
CA ASP A 120 19.19 3.71 -18.59
C ASP A 120 20.13 4.23 -17.49
N PRO A 121 21.44 4.31 -17.75
CA PRO A 121 22.41 4.86 -16.79
C PRO A 121 22.16 6.34 -16.39
N GLY A 122 21.37 7.06 -17.18
CA GLY A 122 20.97 8.43 -16.91
C GLY A 122 19.74 8.56 -16.01
N PHE A 123 19.09 7.46 -15.65
CA PHE A 123 17.92 7.51 -14.77
C PHE A 123 18.30 7.97 -13.36
N LYS A 124 17.54 8.93 -12.83
CA LYS A 124 17.69 9.41 -11.46
C LYS A 124 16.36 9.32 -10.73
N LEU A 125 16.39 8.72 -9.56
CA LEU A 125 15.27 8.79 -8.64
C LEU A 125 15.15 10.23 -8.11
N ASP A 126 13.93 10.78 -8.12
CA ASP A 126 13.68 12.06 -7.47
C ASP A 126 13.88 11.91 -5.94
N PRO A 127 14.69 12.79 -5.30
CA PRO A 127 15.01 12.67 -3.88
C PRO A 127 13.79 12.82 -2.94
N GLU A 128 12.68 13.38 -3.43
CA GLU A 128 11.42 13.49 -2.67
C GLU A 128 10.53 12.23 -2.81
N VAL A 129 10.94 11.22 -3.58
CA VAL A 129 10.22 9.94 -3.66
C VAL A 129 10.58 9.07 -2.46
N TYR A 130 9.56 8.55 -1.77
CA TYR A 130 9.75 7.63 -0.65
C TYR A 130 10.41 6.32 -1.11
N THR A 131 11.51 5.91 -0.48
CA THR A 131 12.19 4.64 -0.78
C THR A 131 11.49 3.43 -0.14
N LEU A 132 10.51 3.68 0.73
CA LEU A 132 9.72 2.67 1.44
C LEU A 132 10.61 1.66 2.20
N GLY A 133 11.54 2.16 3.01
CA GLY A 133 12.51 1.34 3.74
C GLY A 133 13.50 0.66 2.82
N ASP A 134 13.91 1.38 1.75
CA ASP A 134 14.88 0.95 0.73
C ASP A 134 14.47 -0.27 -0.12
N THR A 135 13.18 -0.63 -0.09
CA THR A 135 12.67 -1.79 -0.84
C THR A 135 12.79 -1.66 -2.36
N ILE A 136 13.08 -0.48 -2.84
CA ILE A 136 13.35 -0.23 -4.26
C ILE A 136 14.76 -0.61 -4.69
N TYR A 137 15.65 -0.91 -3.74
CA TYR A 137 17.03 -1.30 -3.99
C TYR A 137 17.29 -2.76 -3.65
N TYR A 138 18.21 -3.41 -4.36
CA TYR A 138 18.63 -4.77 -4.07
C TYR A 138 20.12 -4.98 -4.35
N ASN A 139 20.82 -5.54 -3.36
CA ASN A 139 22.20 -5.94 -3.49
C ASN A 139 22.28 -7.46 -3.75
N ALA A 140 22.58 -7.85 -4.99
CA ALA A 140 22.62 -9.25 -5.40
C ALA A 140 23.75 -10.04 -4.73
N GLN A 141 24.86 -9.40 -4.35
CA GLN A 141 25.98 -10.05 -3.66
C GLN A 141 25.63 -10.36 -2.20
N LYS A 142 24.99 -9.40 -1.52
CA LYS A 142 24.50 -9.56 -0.15
C LYS A 142 23.17 -10.32 -0.08
N LYS A 143 22.48 -10.50 -1.21
CA LYS A 143 21.14 -11.11 -1.34
C LYS A 143 20.10 -10.43 -0.44
N THR A 144 20.15 -9.11 -0.32
CA THR A 144 19.29 -8.35 0.55
C THR A 144 18.90 -7.00 -0.04
N VAL A 145 17.81 -6.47 0.51
CA VAL A 145 17.34 -5.10 0.28
C VAL A 145 18.20 -4.14 1.10
N THR A 146 18.81 -3.17 0.44
CA THR A 146 19.71 -2.21 1.10
C THR A 146 19.99 -1.02 0.20
N ALA A 147 20.16 0.17 0.77
CA ALA A 147 20.37 1.42 0.05
C ALA A 147 21.63 1.42 -0.87
N ASP A 148 22.61 0.54 -0.63
CA ASP A 148 23.80 0.36 -1.48
C ASP A 148 23.56 -0.62 -2.65
N GLY A 149 22.32 -1.10 -2.83
CA GLY A 149 21.92 -1.94 -3.93
C GLY A 149 21.67 -1.17 -5.23
N LYS A 150 21.42 -1.91 -6.32
CA LYS A 150 20.95 -1.34 -7.58
C LYS A 150 19.48 -0.91 -7.45
N LEU A 151 19.08 0.15 -8.14
CA LEU A 151 17.70 0.61 -8.24
C LEU A 151 16.90 -0.37 -9.10
N MET A 152 16.02 -1.15 -8.46
CA MET A 152 15.25 -2.23 -9.09
C MET A 152 13.85 -1.80 -9.53
N SER A 153 13.26 -0.83 -8.83
CA SER A 153 11.86 -0.45 -9.03
C SER A 153 11.58 0.98 -8.58
N ILE A 154 10.40 1.47 -8.93
CA ILE A 154 9.84 2.71 -8.40
C ILE A 154 8.63 2.37 -7.52
N PRO A 155 8.41 3.05 -6.39
CA PRO A 155 7.23 2.82 -5.58
C PRO A 155 5.98 3.30 -6.30
N VAL A 156 4.90 2.52 -6.18
CA VAL A 156 3.60 2.84 -6.79
C VAL A 156 2.62 3.36 -5.77
N SER A 157 2.61 2.75 -4.59
CA SER A 157 1.68 3.14 -3.53
C SER A 157 2.22 2.75 -2.16
N PRO A 158 2.41 3.70 -1.23
CA PRO A 158 2.88 3.45 0.13
C PRO A 158 1.68 3.11 1.01
N LEU A 159 1.26 1.85 1.01
CA LEU A 159 0.10 1.43 1.78
C LEU A 159 0.49 1.04 3.19
N ILE A 160 -0.04 1.76 4.17
CA ILE A 160 0.03 1.39 5.58
C ILE A 160 -1.39 1.32 6.15
N PRO A 161 -1.63 0.49 7.18
CA PRO A 161 -2.85 0.58 7.98
C PRO A 161 -2.91 1.93 8.70
N MET A 162 -4.08 2.56 8.63
CA MET A 162 -4.42 3.75 9.40
C MET A 162 -5.67 3.45 10.24
N LEU A 163 -5.80 4.12 11.36
CA LEU A 163 -7.05 4.10 12.10
C LEU A 163 -8.06 5.02 11.40
N TYR A 164 -9.17 4.46 10.94
CA TYR A 164 -10.36 5.19 10.50
C TYR A 164 -11.34 5.23 11.65
N TYR A 165 -11.88 6.38 11.95
CA TYR A 165 -12.85 6.52 13.04
C TYR A 165 -13.97 7.49 12.69
N ARG A 166 -15.12 7.31 13.31
CA ARG A 166 -16.30 8.19 13.18
C ARG A 166 -16.04 9.52 13.90
N GLY A 167 -15.46 10.49 13.17
CA GLY A 167 -15.16 11.82 13.68
C GLY A 167 -16.38 12.58 14.21
N ASP A 168 -17.55 12.38 13.60
CA ASP A 168 -18.80 12.92 14.06
C ASP A 168 -19.19 12.42 15.46
N LEU A 169 -19.02 11.11 15.73
CA LEU A 169 -19.28 10.53 17.05
C LEU A 169 -18.26 11.00 18.09
N TYR A 170 -17.00 11.12 17.69
CA TYR A 170 -15.93 11.64 18.54
C TYR A 170 -16.21 13.08 18.95
N LYS A 171 -16.60 13.94 18.01
CA LYS A 171 -16.95 15.33 18.26
C LYS A 171 -18.14 15.42 19.25
N GLN A 172 -19.20 14.62 19.05
CA GLN A 172 -20.35 14.57 19.94
C GLN A 172 -19.99 14.12 21.36
N ALA A 173 -19.03 13.21 21.47
CA ALA A 173 -18.58 12.66 22.75
C ALA A 173 -17.46 13.46 23.43
N GLY A 174 -16.96 14.54 22.81
CA GLY A 174 -15.83 15.33 23.31
C GLY A 174 -14.51 14.56 23.34
N LEU A 175 -14.33 13.59 22.42
CA LEU A 175 -13.14 12.74 22.35
C LEU A 175 -12.16 13.23 21.28
N SER A 176 -10.87 12.96 21.51
CA SER A 176 -9.80 13.09 20.52
C SER A 176 -9.45 11.72 19.93
N ALA A 177 -8.76 11.70 18.77
CA ALA A 177 -8.25 10.47 18.17
C ALA A 177 -7.40 9.68 19.20
N PRO A 178 -7.61 8.36 19.33
CA PRO A 178 -6.88 7.55 20.30
C PRO A 178 -5.43 7.41 19.89
N LYS A 179 -4.51 7.63 20.82
CA LYS A 179 -3.06 7.48 20.64
C LYS A 179 -2.56 6.17 21.20
N THR A 180 -3.29 5.59 22.14
CA THR A 180 -2.95 4.32 22.79
C THR A 180 -4.00 3.26 22.53
N PHE A 181 -3.59 1.98 22.63
CA PHE A 181 -4.52 0.87 22.53
C PHE A 181 -5.58 0.87 23.63
N ALA A 182 -5.24 1.36 24.83
CA ALA A 182 -6.21 1.51 25.91
C ALA A 182 -7.30 2.53 25.57
N GLU A 183 -6.93 3.67 24.98
CA GLU A 183 -7.89 4.67 24.50
C GLU A 183 -8.75 4.12 23.37
N LEU A 184 -8.15 3.39 22.39
CA LEU A 184 -8.90 2.74 21.31
C LEU A 184 -9.94 1.77 21.87
N GLU A 185 -9.55 0.90 22.81
CA GLU A 185 -10.46 -0.08 23.42
C GLU A 185 -11.61 0.61 24.19
N ALA A 186 -11.30 1.64 24.98
CA ALA A 186 -12.31 2.39 25.72
C ALA A 186 -13.32 3.06 24.75
N ASN A 187 -12.82 3.70 23.67
CA ASN A 187 -13.66 4.34 22.69
C ASN A 187 -14.48 3.33 21.88
N ALA A 188 -13.87 2.19 21.51
CA ALA A 188 -14.58 1.12 20.81
C ALA A 188 -15.73 0.58 21.66
N ARG A 189 -15.51 0.29 22.95
CA ARG A 189 -16.57 -0.15 23.88
C ARG A 189 -17.67 0.88 24.04
N LYS A 190 -17.33 2.18 24.12
CA LYS A 190 -18.30 3.28 24.25
C LYS A 190 -19.28 3.33 23.07
N PHE A 191 -18.79 3.09 21.85
CA PHE A 191 -19.61 3.15 20.64
C PHE A 191 -20.20 1.80 20.23
N HIS A 192 -19.89 0.72 20.95
CA HIS A 192 -20.40 -0.61 20.66
C HIS A 192 -21.86 -0.75 21.07
N LYS A 193 -22.76 -0.75 20.10
CA LYS A 193 -24.22 -0.86 20.25
C LYS A 193 -24.78 -1.81 19.18
N PRO A 194 -24.47 -3.13 19.27
CA PRO A 194 -24.94 -4.09 18.28
C PRO A 194 -26.47 -4.26 18.33
N PRO A 195 -27.13 -4.64 17.22
CA PRO A 195 -26.51 -4.87 15.89
C PRO A 195 -26.30 -3.59 15.07
N GLY A 196 -26.71 -2.43 15.54
CA GLY A 196 -26.70 -1.17 14.79
C GLY A 196 -25.30 -0.63 14.54
N MET A 197 -24.37 -0.79 15.50
CA MET A 197 -22.99 -0.32 15.38
C MET A 197 -22.05 -1.22 16.20
N TYR A 198 -20.94 -1.63 15.59
CA TYR A 198 -19.83 -2.28 16.26
C TYR A 198 -18.76 -1.23 16.60
N GLY A 199 -18.16 -1.35 17.78
CA GLY A 199 -17.12 -0.44 18.24
C GLY A 199 -15.91 -0.45 17.33
N ILE A 200 -15.52 -1.65 16.85
CA ILE A 200 -14.49 -1.83 15.83
C ILE A 200 -14.86 -3.03 14.93
N VAL A 201 -14.47 -2.98 13.66
CA VAL A 201 -14.53 -4.15 12.79
C VAL A 201 -13.12 -4.44 12.28
N GLN A 202 -12.68 -5.69 12.46
CA GLN A 202 -11.33 -6.16 12.18
C GLN A 202 -11.39 -7.31 11.16
N ARG A 203 -10.31 -7.50 10.39
CA ARG A 203 -10.15 -8.71 9.61
C ARG A 203 -9.82 -9.87 10.54
N GLY A 204 -10.32 -11.02 10.24
CA GLY A 204 -9.96 -12.25 10.92
C GLY A 204 -9.94 -13.43 9.96
N ALA A 205 -10.44 -13.23 8.75
CA ALA A 205 -10.45 -14.25 7.70
C ALA A 205 -9.03 -14.63 7.29
N ARG A 206 -8.83 -15.90 7.03
CA ARG A 206 -7.63 -16.44 6.41
C ARG A 206 -7.66 -16.14 4.90
N GLY A 207 -6.57 -15.60 4.37
CA GLY A 207 -6.46 -15.29 2.94
C GLY A 207 -5.01 -15.00 2.53
N PRO A 208 -4.80 -14.58 1.30
CA PRO A 208 -3.48 -14.13 0.89
C PRO A 208 -3.21 -12.73 1.49
N HIS A 209 -2.58 -12.68 2.67
CA HIS A 209 -2.21 -11.46 3.37
C HIS A 209 -3.42 -10.66 3.89
N THR A 210 -4.30 -11.33 4.65
CA THR A 210 -5.55 -10.77 5.19
C THR A 210 -5.43 -10.48 6.70
N VAL A 211 -5.62 -11.48 7.57
CA VAL A 211 -5.55 -11.30 9.02
C VAL A 211 -4.14 -10.91 9.48
N ALA A 212 -3.11 -11.44 8.85
CA ALA A 212 -1.73 -11.09 9.19
C ALA A 212 -1.46 -9.60 8.98
N TYR A 213 -1.91 -9.04 7.84
CA TYR A 213 -1.71 -7.62 7.56
C TYR A 213 -2.46 -6.70 8.55
N ASP A 214 -3.64 -7.10 8.98
CA ASP A 214 -4.43 -6.36 9.97
C ASP A 214 -3.82 -6.44 11.38
N PHE A 215 -3.08 -7.52 11.68
CA PHE A 215 -2.43 -7.75 12.96
C PHE A 215 -1.13 -6.94 13.15
N TYR A 216 -0.40 -6.60 12.08
CA TYR A 216 0.91 -5.93 12.19
C TYR A 216 0.90 -4.63 12.97
N PRO A 217 -0.05 -3.70 12.83
CA PRO A 217 -0.09 -2.49 13.64
C PRO A 217 -0.15 -2.78 15.16
N TYR A 218 -0.80 -3.87 15.53
CA TYR A 218 -0.86 -4.29 16.92
C TYR A 218 0.47 -4.93 17.35
N LEU A 219 0.99 -5.88 16.59
CA LEU A 219 2.26 -6.54 16.90
C LEU A 219 3.39 -5.52 17.13
N TYR A 220 3.60 -4.65 16.15
CA TYR A 220 4.68 -3.65 16.22
C TYR A 220 4.33 -2.50 17.18
N GLY A 221 3.07 -2.11 17.28
CA GLY A 221 2.62 -1.10 18.24
C GLY A 221 2.74 -1.50 19.70
N PHE A 222 2.76 -2.80 20.01
CA PHE A 222 3.13 -3.33 21.33
C PHE A 222 4.65 -3.57 21.50
N GLY A 223 5.46 -3.23 20.49
CA GLY A 223 6.91 -3.42 20.51
C GLY A 223 7.35 -4.86 20.22
N GLY A 224 6.45 -5.71 19.70
CA GLY A 224 6.79 -7.02 19.19
C GLY A 224 7.37 -6.98 17.77
N GLY A 225 7.63 -8.16 17.19
CA GLY A 225 8.12 -8.32 15.83
C GLY A 225 8.08 -9.77 15.40
N ILE A 226 8.24 -10.02 14.11
CA ILE A 226 8.35 -11.38 13.57
C ILE A 226 9.78 -11.89 13.75
N PHE A 227 10.76 -11.07 13.41
CA PHE A 227 12.18 -11.38 13.47
C PHE A 227 12.93 -10.35 14.31
N LYS A 228 14.12 -10.76 14.79
CA LYS A 228 14.95 -9.93 15.64
C LYS A 228 15.56 -8.72 14.91
N ASP A 229 16.21 -8.95 13.75
CA ASP A 229 16.81 -7.89 12.95
C ASP A 229 17.07 -8.37 11.52
N GLN A 230 16.08 -8.17 10.63
CA GLN A 230 16.21 -8.54 9.23
C GLN A 230 17.30 -7.74 8.50
N SER A 231 17.50 -6.48 8.89
CA SER A 231 18.48 -5.60 8.25
C SER A 231 19.92 -6.05 8.54
N ALA A 232 20.14 -6.63 9.72
CA ALA A 232 21.40 -7.27 10.09
C ALA A 232 21.51 -8.75 9.68
N GLY A 233 20.50 -9.29 8.97
CA GLY A 233 20.45 -10.70 8.58
C GLY A 233 20.17 -11.65 9.73
N ASP A 234 19.65 -11.17 10.88
CA ASP A 234 19.25 -12.00 12.01
C ASP A 234 17.75 -12.29 11.96
N TYR A 235 17.42 -13.44 11.40
CA TYR A 235 16.05 -13.94 11.25
C TYR A 235 15.62 -14.82 12.44
N SER A 236 16.23 -14.64 13.62
CA SER A 236 15.75 -15.26 14.85
C SER A 236 14.32 -14.82 15.11
N VAL A 237 13.42 -15.80 15.27
CA VAL A 237 11.99 -15.53 15.41
C VAL A 237 11.70 -14.92 16.77
N THR A 238 10.97 -13.80 16.81
CA THR A 238 10.57 -13.07 18.02
C THR A 238 9.06 -12.96 18.18
N LEU A 239 8.30 -13.56 17.28
CA LEU A 239 6.84 -13.49 17.26
C LEU A 239 6.21 -13.99 18.58
N ASN A 240 6.75 -15.06 19.16
CA ASN A 240 6.31 -15.64 20.42
C ASN A 240 6.99 -15.00 21.65
N SER A 241 7.13 -13.68 21.63
CA SER A 241 7.58 -12.87 22.76
C SER A 241 6.42 -12.46 23.67
N ALA A 242 6.73 -11.90 24.85
CA ALA A 242 5.72 -11.31 25.73
C ALA A 242 4.90 -10.21 25.02
N GLN A 243 5.56 -9.37 24.21
CA GLN A 243 4.93 -8.32 23.42
C GLN A 243 4.04 -8.91 22.32
N GLY A 244 4.49 -9.97 21.63
CA GLY A 244 3.67 -10.69 20.64
C GLY A 244 2.41 -11.29 21.27
N ARG A 245 2.52 -11.86 22.48
CA ARG A 245 1.38 -12.34 23.25
C ARG A 245 0.42 -11.22 23.63
N GLU A 246 0.93 -10.11 24.17
CA GLU A 246 0.11 -8.96 24.54
C GLU A 246 -0.66 -8.42 23.33
N ALA A 247 -0.01 -8.32 22.19
CA ALA A 247 -0.62 -7.87 20.95
C ALA A 247 -1.75 -8.81 20.48
N LEU A 248 -1.53 -10.12 20.48
CA LEU A 248 -2.53 -11.09 20.03
C LEU A 248 -3.68 -11.22 21.02
N ASP A 249 -3.41 -11.23 22.32
CA ASP A 249 -4.43 -11.21 23.37
C ASP A 249 -5.29 -9.95 23.27
N TYR A 250 -4.68 -8.79 23.01
CA TYR A 250 -5.41 -7.53 22.79
C TYR A 250 -6.28 -7.60 21.53
N TYR A 251 -5.74 -8.06 20.40
CA TYR A 251 -6.46 -8.19 19.14
C TYR A 251 -7.73 -9.05 19.29
N ILE A 252 -7.59 -10.22 19.92
CA ILE A 252 -8.68 -11.15 20.18
C ILE A 252 -9.70 -10.53 21.17
N ARG A 253 -9.22 -9.92 22.24
CA ARG A 253 -10.08 -9.28 23.24
C ARG A 253 -10.90 -8.16 22.65
N LEU A 254 -10.28 -7.30 21.84
CA LEU A 254 -10.96 -6.20 21.17
C LEU A 254 -12.06 -6.72 20.23
N ALA A 255 -11.78 -7.76 19.44
CA ALA A 255 -12.75 -8.42 18.57
C ALA A 255 -13.95 -8.98 19.37
N ARG A 256 -13.70 -9.59 20.54
CA ARG A 256 -14.75 -10.22 21.36
C ARG A 256 -15.60 -9.21 22.16
N THR A 257 -15.02 -8.09 22.55
CA THR A 257 -15.68 -7.13 23.47
C THR A 257 -16.28 -5.92 22.80
N ALA A 258 -15.84 -5.59 21.59
CA ALA A 258 -16.33 -4.43 20.83
C ALA A 258 -16.41 -4.69 19.34
N GLY A 259 -16.05 -5.89 18.86
CA GLY A 259 -15.98 -6.25 17.45
C GLY A 259 -17.26 -6.85 16.89
N HIS A 260 -17.19 -7.19 15.61
CA HIS A 260 -18.24 -7.92 14.91
C HIS A 260 -18.19 -9.42 15.25
N PRO A 261 -19.33 -10.12 15.51
CA PRO A 261 -19.31 -11.52 15.91
C PRO A 261 -18.74 -12.49 14.84
N LYS A 262 -18.71 -12.07 13.58
CA LYS A 262 -18.11 -12.85 12.48
C LYS A 262 -16.67 -12.42 12.14
N THR A 263 -15.96 -11.79 13.05
CA THR A 263 -14.58 -11.28 12.80
C THR A 263 -13.69 -12.34 12.16
N ALA A 264 -13.72 -13.59 12.62
CA ALA A 264 -12.89 -14.69 12.07
C ALA A 264 -13.16 -15.00 10.58
N ALA A 265 -14.29 -14.55 10.04
CA ALA A 265 -14.67 -14.72 8.63
C ALA A 265 -14.65 -13.39 7.85
N SER A 266 -14.31 -12.27 8.49
CA SER A 266 -14.31 -10.95 7.84
C SER A 266 -12.98 -10.71 7.13
N ASP A 267 -13.05 -10.32 5.88
CA ASP A 267 -11.91 -9.88 5.08
C ASP A 267 -11.92 -8.35 4.88
N GLN A 268 -11.13 -7.86 3.93
CA GLN A 268 -11.04 -6.42 3.63
C GLN A 268 -12.37 -5.83 3.15
N ALA A 269 -13.14 -6.58 2.36
CA ALA A 269 -14.38 -6.08 1.79
C ALA A 269 -15.45 -5.88 2.87
N GLU A 270 -15.61 -6.86 3.78
CA GLU A 270 -16.56 -6.77 4.90
C GLU A 270 -16.20 -5.63 5.84
N VAL A 271 -14.91 -5.43 6.15
CA VAL A 271 -14.46 -4.35 7.05
C VAL A 271 -14.74 -2.98 6.43
N ILE A 272 -14.43 -2.78 5.15
CA ILE A 272 -14.75 -1.55 4.42
C ILE A 272 -16.26 -1.34 4.38
N GLN A 273 -17.03 -2.39 4.03
CA GLN A 273 -18.49 -2.34 3.97
C GLN A 273 -19.11 -1.93 5.30
N ALA A 274 -18.62 -2.47 6.42
CA ALA A 274 -19.11 -2.11 7.74
C ALA A 274 -18.93 -0.60 8.04
N MET A 275 -17.81 -0.01 7.61
CA MET A 275 -17.57 1.42 7.81
C MET A 275 -18.45 2.28 6.89
N VAL A 276 -18.48 2.01 5.58
CA VAL A 276 -19.23 2.84 4.62
C VAL A 276 -20.74 2.77 4.84
N THR A 277 -21.26 1.68 5.41
CA THR A 277 -22.68 1.55 5.81
C THR A 277 -22.99 2.08 7.21
N GLY A 278 -21.99 2.61 7.92
CA GLY A 278 -22.16 3.21 9.25
C GLY A 278 -22.27 2.20 10.40
N HIS A 279 -21.99 0.91 10.16
CA HIS A 279 -22.05 -0.14 11.17
C HIS A 279 -20.75 -0.32 11.97
N ALA A 280 -19.68 0.44 11.67
CA ALA A 280 -18.44 0.46 12.43
C ALA A 280 -18.15 1.87 12.96
N ALA A 281 -17.73 1.98 14.22
CA ALA A 281 -17.19 3.21 14.77
C ALA A 281 -15.70 3.37 14.45
N HIS A 282 -14.99 2.24 14.36
CA HIS A 282 -13.56 2.17 14.00
C HIS A 282 -13.29 1.02 13.05
N ILE A 283 -12.30 1.20 12.17
CA ILE A 283 -11.59 0.13 11.49
C ILE A 283 -10.09 0.47 11.45
N MET A 284 -9.23 -0.56 11.49
CA MET A 284 -7.82 -0.42 11.15
C MET A 284 -7.68 -0.94 9.73
N MET A 285 -7.37 -0.07 8.78
CA MET A 285 -7.44 -0.44 7.35
C MET A 285 -6.38 0.27 6.55
N VAL A 286 -5.94 -0.38 5.46
CA VAL A 286 -5.04 0.21 4.48
C VAL A 286 -5.57 1.56 4.00
N ILE A 287 -4.69 2.57 3.99
CA ILE A 287 -5.11 3.95 3.66
C ILE A 287 -5.79 4.10 2.30
N ALA A 288 -5.51 3.23 1.32
CA ALA A 288 -6.14 3.29 0.00
C ALA A 288 -7.68 3.15 0.01
N ALA A 289 -8.28 2.67 1.09
CA ALA A 289 -9.73 2.61 1.23
C ALA A 289 -10.39 3.98 1.49
N TRP A 290 -9.59 5.04 1.74
CA TRP A 290 -10.12 6.36 2.08
C TRP A 290 -11.13 6.91 1.10
N SER A 291 -10.90 6.72 -0.21
CA SER A 291 -11.76 7.27 -1.27
C SER A 291 -13.18 6.68 -1.26
N GLN A 292 -13.37 5.48 -0.70
CA GLN A 292 -14.69 4.86 -0.56
C GLN A 292 -15.50 5.45 0.58
N MET A 293 -14.85 6.04 1.58
CA MET A 293 -15.51 6.63 2.75
C MET A 293 -16.32 7.89 2.38
N ASP A 294 -15.80 8.68 1.44
CA ASP A 294 -16.40 9.93 1.00
C ASP A 294 -17.06 9.84 -0.40
N ASP A 295 -17.22 8.64 -0.96
CA ASP A 295 -17.98 8.42 -2.19
C ASP A 295 -19.48 8.37 -1.87
N PRO A 296 -20.29 9.37 -2.28
CA PRO A 296 -21.73 9.42 -1.94
C PRO A 296 -22.54 8.29 -2.57
N ASN A 297 -22.00 7.59 -3.58
CA ASN A 297 -22.65 6.44 -4.20
C ASN A 297 -22.42 5.13 -3.42
N LYS A 298 -21.45 5.12 -2.48
CA LYS A 298 -21.03 3.92 -1.75
C LYS A 298 -21.17 4.05 -0.25
N SER A 299 -21.17 5.29 0.28
CA SER A 299 -21.03 5.57 1.71
C SER A 299 -22.16 6.43 2.25
N VAL A 300 -22.69 6.04 3.40
CA VAL A 300 -23.63 6.85 4.21
C VAL A 300 -22.91 7.68 5.26
N VAL A 301 -21.59 7.56 5.34
CA VAL A 301 -20.71 8.26 6.29
C VAL A 301 -19.81 9.30 5.63
N VAL A 302 -20.23 9.82 4.48
CA VAL A 302 -19.53 10.91 3.78
C VAL A 302 -19.24 12.06 4.75
N ASP A 303 -18.02 12.59 4.73
CA ASP A 303 -17.49 13.64 5.61
C ASP A 303 -17.51 13.33 7.13
N LYS A 304 -17.87 12.11 7.53
CA LYS A 304 -17.93 11.71 8.95
C LYS A 304 -16.71 10.93 9.43
N ILE A 305 -15.88 10.46 8.51
CA ILE A 305 -14.68 9.69 8.85
C ILE A 305 -13.48 10.61 8.99
N GLU A 306 -12.69 10.36 10.01
CA GLU A 306 -11.37 10.94 10.23
C GLU A 306 -10.32 9.83 10.27
N TRP A 307 -9.06 10.20 10.08
CA TRP A 307 -7.91 9.29 10.08
C TRP A 307 -6.92 9.69 11.16
N ALA A 308 -6.29 8.67 11.74
CA ALA A 308 -5.17 8.85 12.67
C ALA A 308 -4.11 7.77 12.41
N PRO A 309 -2.84 8.00 12.79
CA PRO A 309 -1.87 6.94 12.90
C PRO A 309 -2.40 5.79 13.77
N PRO A 310 -2.02 4.52 13.52
CA PRO A 310 -2.34 3.44 14.42
C PRO A 310 -1.92 3.75 15.86
N PRO A 311 -2.74 3.44 16.87
CA PRO A 311 -2.34 3.55 18.26
C PRO A 311 -1.15 2.64 18.60
N SER A 312 -0.46 2.93 19.69
CA SER A 312 0.64 2.11 20.22
C SER A 312 0.53 1.94 21.74
N ALA A 313 1.37 1.07 22.29
CA ALA A 313 1.54 0.99 23.75
C ALA A 313 2.16 2.29 24.28
N PRO A 314 1.90 2.64 25.56
CA PRO A 314 2.43 3.87 26.14
C PRO A 314 3.96 3.98 26.00
N GLY A 315 4.43 5.11 25.52
CA GLY A 315 5.86 5.39 25.32
C GLY A 315 6.46 4.83 24.03
N LEU A 316 5.72 4.06 23.24
CA LEU A 316 6.15 3.59 21.94
C LEU A 316 5.60 4.48 20.80
N PRO A 317 6.34 4.64 19.70
CA PRO A 317 5.83 5.31 18.52
C PRO A 317 4.76 4.46 17.83
N THR A 318 3.93 5.09 17.00
CA THR A 318 3.12 4.35 16.03
C THR A 318 4.04 3.53 15.12
N ALA A 319 3.65 2.30 14.81
CA ALA A 319 4.48 1.38 14.03
C ALA A 319 3.61 0.55 13.05
N PRO A 320 3.00 1.20 12.03
CA PRO A 320 2.20 0.48 11.05
C PRO A 320 3.07 -0.45 10.21
N GLY A 321 2.56 -1.63 9.90
CA GLY A 321 3.22 -2.51 8.93
C GLY A 321 3.18 -1.89 7.52
N LEU A 322 4.31 -1.84 6.85
CA LEU A 322 4.40 -1.30 5.50
C LEU A 322 3.94 -2.33 4.48
N GLY A 323 2.71 -2.18 4.01
CA GLY A 323 2.25 -2.78 2.76
C GLY A 323 2.50 -1.78 1.63
N HIS A 324 3.14 -2.21 0.55
CA HIS A 324 3.46 -1.30 -0.55
C HIS A 324 3.47 -2.05 -1.87
N TRP A 325 3.41 -1.27 -2.93
CA TRP A 325 3.49 -1.77 -4.29
C TRP A 325 4.64 -1.07 -5.02
N LEU A 326 5.40 -1.88 -5.76
CA LEU A 326 6.59 -1.47 -6.50
C LEU A 326 6.42 -1.81 -7.97
N ALA A 327 6.83 -0.91 -8.87
CA ALA A 327 6.86 -1.13 -10.31
C ALA A 327 8.29 -1.47 -10.74
N GLY A 328 8.54 -2.72 -11.09
CA GLY A 328 9.81 -3.21 -11.61
C GLY A 328 9.71 -3.58 -13.08
N ILE A 329 10.80 -3.41 -13.85
CA ILE A 329 10.85 -3.74 -15.28
C ILE A 329 11.27 -5.19 -15.44
N SER A 330 10.48 -5.96 -16.18
CA SER A 330 10.77 -7.38 -16.42
C SER A 330 12.05 -7.55 -17.26
N ARG A 331 12.92 -8.49 -16.83
CA ARG A 331 14.20 -8.73 -17.52
C ARG A 331 14.03 -9.34 -18.89
N ASN A 332 13.06 -10.21 -19.10
CA ASN A 332 12.88 -11.03 -20.30
C ASN A 332 11.97 -10.42 -21.37
N VAL A 333 11.87 -9.08 -21.42
CA VAL A 333 11.17 -8.34 -22.48
C VAL A 333 12.16 -7.62 -23.40
N PRO A 334 11.75 -7.28 -24.64
CA PRO A 334 12.63 -6.57 -25.60
C PRO A 334 13.11 -5.22 -25.11
N ASP A 335 14.30 -4.77 -25.58
CA ASP A 335 14.93 -3.54 -25.11
C ASP A 335 14.16 -2.26 -25.45
N ASP A 336 13.43 -2.23 -26.56
CA ASP A 336 12.56 -1.11 -26.92
C ASP A 336 11.39 -0.96 -25.92
N ARG A 337 10.83 -2.07 -25.46
CA ARG A 337 9.79 -2.08 -24.44
C ARG A 337 10.36 -1.77 -23.05
N LYS A 338 11.60 -2.21 -22.73
CA LYS A 338 12.28 -1.79 -21.49
C LYS A 338 12.49 -0.29 -21.44
N ARG A 339 12.94 0.32 -22.55
CA ARG A 339 13.11 1.77 -22.65
C ARG A 339 11.77 2.51 -22.49
N ALA A 340 10.71 2.00 -23.09
CA ALA A 340 9.36 2.58 -22.93
C ALA A 340 8.88 2.48 -21.46
N ALA A 341 9.17 1.37 -20.79
CA ALA A 341 8.87 1.18 -19.37
C ALA A 341 9.66 2.16 -18.48
N VAL A 342 10.96 2.40 -18.77
CA VAL A 342 11.77 3.41 -18.05
C VAL A 342 11.15 4.80 -18.19
N GLU A 343 10.69 5.20 -19.37
CA GLU A 343 10.07 6.52 -19.58
C GLU A 343 8.72 6.65 -18.84
N PHE A 344 7.93 5.58 -18.77
CA PHE A 344 6.75 5.57 -17.91
C PHE A 344 7.11 5.79 -16.43
N LEU A 345 8.11 5.05 -15.90
CA LEU A 345 8.55 5.18 -14.52
C LEU A 345 9.17 6.56 -14.23
N ARG A 346 9.90 7.14 -15.20
CA ARG A 346 10.46 8.50 -15.13
C ARG A 346 9.36 9.55 -14.98
N TRP A 347 8.28 9.40 -15.74
CA TRP A 347 7.13 10.29 -15.63
C TRP A 347 6.37 10.06 -14.32
N PHE A 348 6.12 8.79 -13.99
CA PHE A 348 5.30 8.41 -12.84
C PHE A 348 5.86 8.94 -11.51
N GLN A 349 7.18 8.96 -11.34
CA GLN A 349 7.80 9.44 -10.09
C GLN A 349 7.74 10.96 -9.90
N THR A 350 7.41 11.74 -10.93
CA THR A 350 7.40 13.21 -10.82
C THR A 350 6.32 13.72 -9.89
N LYS A 351 6.58 14.88 -9.25
CA LYS A 351 5.60 15.55 -8.39
C LYS A 351 4.26 15.75 -9.11
N ASP A 352 4.28 16.21 -10.39
CA ASP A 352 3.06 16.49 -11.14
C ASP A 352 2.24 15.23 -11.38
N ALA A 353 2.87 14.11 -11.76
CA ALA A 353 2.20 12.82 -11.92
C ALA A 353 1.62 12.31 -10.59
N GLN A 354 2.33 12.51 -9.49
CA GLN A 354 1.89 12.11 -8.16
C GLN A 354 0.79 13.02 -7.60
N LEU A 355 0.74 14.28 -8.01
CA LEU A 355 -0.39 15.17 -7.72
C LEU A 355 -1.66 14.71 -8.48
N GLU A 356 -1.52 14.30 -9.75
CA GLU A 356 -2.65 13.70 -10.50
C GLU A 356 -3.08 12.36 -9.86
N THR A 357 -2.14 11.56 -9.37
CA THR A 357 -2.44 10.34 -8.60
C THR A 357 -3.30 10.66 -7.36
N ALA A 358 -2.95 11.69 -6.58
CA ALA A 358 -3.73 12.14 -5.43
C ALA A 358 -5.15 12.58 -5.83
N LYS A 359 -5.28 13.39 -6.87
CA LYS A 359 -6.57 13.87 -7.40
C LYS A 359 -7.45 12.70 -7.87
N ALA A 360 -6.84 11.67 -8.42
CA ALA A 360 -7.51 10.44 -8.85
C ALA A 360 -7.93 9.52 -7.68
N GLY A 361 -7.58 9.87 -6.44
CA GLY A 361 -7.91 9.09 -5.25
C GLY A 361 -6.80 8.11 -4.79
N GLY A 362 -5.61 8.20 -5.38
CA GLY A 362 -4.45 7.38 -5.02
C GLY A 362 -3.66 7.94 -3.83
N ILE A 363 -2.66 7.19 -3.44
CA ILE A 363 -1.74 7.56 -2.36
C ILE A 363 -0.39 7.94 -2.98
N PRO A 364 -0.02 9.23 -2.97
CA PRO A 364 1.22 9.68 -3.60
C PRO A 364 2.47 9.07 -2.97
N VAL A 365 3.46 8.78 -3.81
CA VAL A 365 4.78 8.32 -3.36
C VAL A 365 5.81 9.45 -3.29
N HIS A 366 5.42 10.67 -3.62
CA HIS A 366 6.28 11.86 -3.62
C HIS A 366 5.96 12.78 -2.43
N ALA A 367 6.93 12.99 -1.55
CA ALA A 367 6.75 13.71 -0.28
C ALA A 367 6.29 15.15 -0.45
N ALA A 368 6.70 15.84 -1.52
CA ALA A 368 6.27 17.22 -1.78
C ALA A 368 4.76 17.35 -2.00
N VAL A 369 4.07 16.29 -2.49
CA VAL A 369 2.61 16.34 -2.70
C VAL A 369 1.84 16.53 -1.40
N TYR A 370 2.35 16.01 -0.29
CA TYR A 370 1.76 16.15 1.04
C TYR A 370 1.90 17.56 1.63
N LYS A 371 2.71 18.42 0.98
CA LYS A 371 2.92 19.83 1.33
C LYS A 371 2.15 20.78 0.39
N GLU A 372 1.50 20.25 -0.65
CA GLU A 372 0.69 21.04 -1.58
C GLU A 372 -0.63 21.50 -0.96
N PRO A 373 -1.24 22.60 -1.44
CA PRO A 373 -2.50 23.12 -0.94
C PRO A 373 -3.63 22.09 -0.90
N ILE A 374 -3.62 21.10 -1.79
CA ILE A 374 -4.58 20.00 -1.82
C ILE A 374 -4.65 19.24 -0.48
N ALA A 375 -3.54 19.14 0.27
CA ALA A 375 -3.49 18.48 1.57
C ALA A 375 -4.26 19.21 2.67
N ASP A 376 -4.64 20.48 2.45
CA ASP A 376 -5.47 21.29 3.35
C ASP A 376 -6.97 21.20 3.03
N GLU A 377 -7.33 20.66 1.88
CA GLU A 377 -8.72 20.47 1.51
C GLU A 377 -9.38 19.36 2.36
N ARG A 378 -10.65 19.55 2.72
CA ARG A 378 -11.43 18.60 3.53
C ARG A 378 -11.40 17.16 2.96
N LYS A 379 -11.46 17.03 1.66
CA LYS A 379 -11.39 15.73 0.96
C LYS A 379 -10.10 14.97 1.25
N TYR A 380 -8.98 15.67 1.43
CA TYR A 380 -7.64 15.08 1.60
C TYR A 380 -7.14 15.12 3.05
N ARG A 381 -8.03 15.28 4.04
CA ARG A 381 -7.72 15.33 5.47
C ARG A 381 -6.96 14.12 6.03
N TRP A 382 -6.94 13.02 5.29
CA TRP A 382 -6.14 11.82 5.58
C TRP A 382 -4.63 12.02 5.32
N MET A 383 -4.23 12.98 4.47
CA MET A 383 -2.83 13.16 4.06
C MET A 383 -1.92 13.53 5.22
N LYS A 384 -2.32 14.45 6.08
CA LYS A 384 -1.49 14.88 7.23
C LYS A 384 -1.26 13.75 8.23
N PRO A 385 -2.28 13.00 8.69
CA PRO A 385 -2.07 11.82 9.53
C PRO A 385 -1.20 10.74 8.86
N LEU A 386 -1.37 10.52 7.56
CA LEU A 386 -0.54 9.57 6.82
C LEU A 386 0.94 10.00 6.80
N ALA A 387 1.22 11.26 6.48
CA ALA A 387 2.57 11.82 6.48
C ALA A 387 3.26 11.70 7.85
N GLN A 388 2.50 11.73 8.95
CA GLN A 388 3.02 11.51 10.31
C GLN A 388 3.34 10.03 10.58
N ALA A 389 2.57 9.10 10.00
CA ALA A 389 2.73 7.67 10.24
C ALA A 389 3.80 7.01 9.37
N LEU A 390 3.94 7.45 8.10
CA LEU A 390 4.84 6.86 7.11
C LEU A 390 6.30 6.71 7.57
N PRO A 391 6.93 7.69 8.25
CA PRO A 391 8.33 7.56 8.70
C PRO A 391 8.55 6.43 9.72
N ASN A 392 7.50 5.99 10.41
CA ASN A 392 7.55 4.93 11.40
C ASN A 392 7.06 3.59 10.85
N ALA A 393 6.77 3.50 9.56
CA ALA A 393 6.29 2.27 8.96
C ALA A 393 7.35 1.18 8.96
N VAL A 394 6.99 0.00 9.44
CA VAL A 394 7.90 -1.13 9.58
C VAL A 394 7.90 -1.96 8.30
N ASN A 395 9.07 -2.13 7.70
CA ASN A 395 9.24 -3.04 6.57
C ASN A 395 9.26 -4.49 7.06
N ILE A 396 8.21 -5.25 6.73
CA ILE A 396 7.94 -6.56 7.33
C ILE A 396 8.72 -7.67 6.62
N TYR A 397 8.87 -7.58 5.30
CA TYR A 397 9.40 -8.66 4.47
C TYR A 397 10.48 -8.15 3.52
N GLN A 398 11.71 -8.64 3.73
CA GLN A 398 12.88 -8.27 2.92
C GLN A 398 13.58 -9.51 2.33
N PHE A 399 12.89 -10.65 2.30
CA PHE A 399 13.43 -11.96 1.91
C PHE A 399 12.47 -12.70 0.96
N PRO A 400 12.98 -13.60 0.11
CA PRO A 400 12.21 -14.28 -0.94
C PRO A 400 11.05 -15.14 -0.44
N GLU A 401 11.18 -15.76 0.73
CA GLU A 401 10.20 -16.70 1.30
C GLU A 401 9.03 -16.01 2.03
N ALA A 402 8.88 -14.71 1.85
CA ALA A 402 7.83 -13.92 2.53
C ALA A 402 6.43 -14.52 2.36
N SER A 403 6.08 -15.02 1.18
CA SER A 403 4.78 -15.65 0.92
C SER A 403 4.52 -16.89 1.80
N GLU A 404 5.57 -17.66 2.13
CA GLU A 404 5.44 -18.83 3.00
C GLU A 404 5.24 -18.40 4.47
N VAL A 405 6.01 -17.41 4.93
CA VAL A 405 5.84 -16.86 6.28
C VAL A 405 4.45 -16.23 6.45
N ILE A 406 3.95 -15.50 5.44
CA ILE A 406 2.58 -14.97 5.43
C ILE A 406 1.57 -16.12 5.60
N ALA A 407 1.71 -17.22 4.86
CA ALA A 407 0.78 -18.34 4.95
C ALA A 407 0.74 -18.96 6.36
N VAL A 408 1.88 -19.08 7.02
CA VAL A 408 1.97 -19.54 8.42
C VAL A 408 1.21 -18.59 9.36
N LEU A 409 1.42 -17.26 9.21
CA LEU A 409 0.75 -16.25 10.02
C LEU A 409 -0.77 -16.26 9.81
N GLU A 410 -1.21 -16.34 8.55
CA GLU A 410 -2.64 -16.38 8.20
C GLU A 410 -3.37 -17.56 8.86
N ILE A 411 -2.75 -18.74 8.90
CA ILE A 411 -3.32 -19.93 9.53
C ILE A 411 -3.40 -19.76 11.06
N GLY A 412 -2.29 -19.41 11.69
CA GLY A 412 -2.20 -19.34 13.15
C GLY A 412 -3.08 -18.23 13.73
N LEU A 413 -3.03 -17.04 13.14
CA LEU A 413 -3.83 -15.90 13.59
C LEU A 413 -5.34 -16.14 13.40
N ASN A 414 -5.77 -16.67 12.25
CA ASN A 414 -7.18 -16.97 12.02
C ASN A 414 -7.72 -17.96 13.05
N ARG A 415 -7.00 -19.07 13.32
CA ARG A 415 -7.40 -20.07 14.34
C ARG A 415 -7.51 -19.48 15.74
N ALA A 416 -6.59 -18.56 16.11
CA ALA A 416 -6.63 -17.88 17.39
C ALA A 416 -7.83 -16.92 17.48
N VAL A 417 -8.10 -16.14 16.44
CA VAL A 417 -9.26 -15.24 16.36
C VAL A 417 -10.57 -16.01 16.39
N ALA A 418 -10.63 -17.16 15.71
CA ALA A 418 -11.77 -18.08 15.75
C ALA A 418 -11.98 -18.74 17.13
N GLY A 419 -10.95 -18.71 17.99
CA GLY A 419 -10.99 -19.36 19.30
C GLY A 419 -10.75 -20.86 19.27
N GLU A 420 -10.19 -21.39 18.16
CA GLU A 420 -9.83 -22.80 18.03
C GLU A 420 -8.60 -23.18 18.82
N ILE A 421 -7.67 -22.24 19.00
CA ILE A 421 -6.44 -22.39 19.78
C ILE A 421 -6.19 -21.15 20.63
N SER A 422 -5.39 -21.30 21.69
CA SER A 422 -4.99 -20.17 22.52
C SER A 422 -4.01 -19.24 21.77
N SER A 423 -3.86 -17.99 22.20
CA SER A 423 -2.86 -17.06 21.66
C SER A 423 -1.44 -17.61 21.84
N VAL A 424 -1.18 -18.29 22.96
CA VAL A 424 0.12 -18.92 23.26
C VAL A 424 0.42 -20.05 22.28
N ASP A 425 -0.54 -20.96 22.05
CA ASP A 425 -0.36 -22.07 21.10
C ASP A 425 -0.20 -21.56 19.67
N ALA A 426 -0.96 -20.53 19.30
CA ALA A 426 -0.85 -19.89 17.99
C ALA A 426 0.54 -19.30 17.78
N LEU A 427 1.03 -18.49 18.72
CA LEU A 427 2.33 -17.83 18.61
C LEU A 427 3.48 -18.82 18.60
N ASN A 428 3.46 -19.84 19.48
CA ASN A 428 4.48 -20.88 19.50
C ASN A 428 4.48 -21.70 18.20
N GLY A 429 3.31 -22.13 17.73
CA GLY A 429 3.19 -22.88 16.49
C GLY A 429 3.65 -22.09 15.27
N MET A 430 3.26 -20.82 15.17
CA MET A 430 3.72 -19.94 14.09
C MET A 430 5.24 -19.71 14.16
N ALA A 431 5.80 -19.49 15.36
CA ALA A 431 7.23 -19.29 15.53
C ALA A 431 8.05 -20.51 15.10
N ASP A 432 7.61 -21.70 15.44
CA ASP A 432 8.26 -22.96 15.04
C ASP A 432 8.21 -23.18 13.53
N GLU A 433 7.06 -22.95 12.89
CA GLU A 433 6.94 -23.10 11.44
C GLU A 433 7.76 -22.05 10.68
N ILE A 434 7.75 -20.77 11.12
CA ILE A 434 8.60 -19.71 10.54
C ILE A 434 10.08 -20.07 10.70
N HIS A 435 10.50 -20.57 11.87
CA HIS A 435 11.87 -21.01 12.09
C HIS A 435 12.29 -22.14 11.12
N LYS A 436 11.40 -23.11 10.84
CA LYS A 436 11.64 -24.15 9.83
C LYS A 436 11.80 -23.58 8.44
N VAL A 437 10.97 -22.60 8.04
CA VAL A 437 11.09 -21.91 6.76
C VAL A 437 12.46 -21.25 6.64
N MET A 438 12.89 -20.49 7.65
CA MET A 438 14.15 -19.76 7.61
C MET A 438 15.35 -20.71 7.62
N ASN A 439 15.35 -21.77 8.43
CA ASN A 439 16.47 -22.73 8.51
C ASN A 439 16.69 -23.50 7.21
N ARG A 440 15.62 -24.00 6.55
CA ARG A 440 15.79 -24.74 5.29
C ARG A 440 16.35 -23.89 4.16
N ASN A 441 16.21 -22.56 4.26
CA ASN A 441 16.75 -21.58 3.32
C ASN A 441 18.08 -20.97 3.79
N ALA A 442 18.71 -21.57 4.78
CA ALA A 442 20.03 -21.23 5.32
C ALA A 442 20.16 -19.81 5.90
N TYR A 443 19.06 -19.24 6.37
CA TYR A 443 19.11 -18.00 7.15
C TYR A 443 19.59 -18.25 8.58
N LYS A 444 20.30 -17.27 9.15
CA LYS A 444 20.59 -17.29 10.59
C LYS A 444 19.28 -17.10 11.36
N SER A 445 18.74 -18.16 11.89
CA SER A 445 17.44 -18.18 12.57
C SER A 445 17.47 -19.03 13.83
N GLY A 446 16.79 -18.56 14.86
CA GLY A 446 16.49 -19.28 16.08
C GLY A 446 15.14 -18.82 16.65
N ALA A 447 14.32 -19.73 17.11
CA ALA A 447 13.07 -19.42 17.79
C ALA A 447 13.32 -19.08 19.26
N LEU A 448 12.50 -18.20 19.82
CA LEU A 448 12.44 -17.97 21.26
C LEU A 448 11.97 -19.26 21.96
N GLN A 449 12.29 -19.37 23.26
CA GLN A 449 11.70 -20.45 24.10
C GLN A 449 10.16 -20.32 24.06
N PRO A 450 9.43 -21.44 23.99
CA PRO A 450 7.98 -21.40 23.96
C PRO A 450 7.40 -20.62 25.14
N LEU A 451 6.40 -19.79 24.84
CA LEU A 451 5.58 -19.13 25.86
C LEU A 451 4.88 -20.22 26.75
N LYS A 452 4.74 -19.92 28.04
CA LYS A 452 4.03 -20.76 28.98
C LYS A 452 2.61 -20.27 29.23
#